data_2d4bb35eb30e0fbdd17b8518c45e7287
#
_entry.id   2d4bb35eb30e0fbdd17b8518c45e7287
#
_cell.length_a   1.000
_cell.length_b   1.000
_cell.length_c   1.000
_cell.angle_alpha   90.00
_cell.angle_beta   90.00
_cell.angle_gamma   90.00
#
_symmetry.space_group_name_H-M   'P 1'
#
loop_
_entity.id
_entity.type
_entity.pdbx_description
1 polymer ?
#
loop_
_entity_poly.entity_id
_entity_poly.type
_entity_poly.pdbx_seq_one_letter_code
_entity_poly.pdbx_strand_id
1 'polypeptide(L)'
;MEMEELKSEEEYVSQAGTGALLNPRVDSTFKALLTQNTKESYEAMLSFLAAATERNVTKWELTANEPPSDFAGQRNVSYDIACMFDDGMTADIEMQAFNQKYDYGKRAEYQVARLETTYLKKGDSWEKAPTVYQISVLDFNFIPENEPRRKDDKNLSPISRYAMRTKDGRELSNSLNIIFIELPKAIGLEKSVETNSALENWAIFLKDADNPRKADIINKLTNKQEGLMQAQKSLSAISANRDLWMAQYRQELAERDRFSGLEASRKEGIKEGARNEKRNTIKRLAGMGLSEIQIAQAVDLTVEELRQLR
;
A
#
# COMPACT_ATOMS: atom_id res chain seq x y z
N MET A 1 -4.05 14.49 -13.83
CA MET A 1 -4.05 13.12 -14.34
C MET A 1 -5.31 13.00 -15.16
N GLU A 2 -5.19 12.99 -16.49
CA GLU A 2 -6.30 12.73 -17.39
C GLU A 2 -6.79 11.30 -17.11
N MET A 3 -8.08 11.16 -16.84
CA MET A 3 -8.70 9.85 -16.65
C MET A 3 -8.78 9.22 -18.05
N GLU A 4 -7.90 8.24 -18.33
CA GLU A 4 -8.11 7.38 -19.50
C GLU A 4 -9.50 6.74 -19.42
N GLU A 5 -10.23 6.74 -20.53
CA GLU A 5 -11.50 6.03 -20.62
C GLU A 5 -11.27 4.54 -20.30
N LEU A 6 -12.06 4.02 -19.36
CA LEU A 6 -12.02 2.59 -19.06
C LEU A 6 -12.43 1.82 -20.33
N LYS A 7 -11.59 0.86 -20.72
CA LYS A 7 -12.00 -0.19 -21.65
C LYS A 7 -13.26 -0.87 -21.12
N SER A 8 -14.11 -1.35 -21.98
CA SER A 8 -15.24 -2.18 -21.54
C SER A 8 -14.71 -3.43 -20.82
N GLU A 9 -15.54 -4.05 -19.96
CA GLU A 9 -15.20 -5.30 -19.28
C GLU A 9 -14.74 -6.38 -20.27
N GLU A 10 -15.42 -6.49 -21.42
CA GLU A 10 -15.08 -7.43 -22.49
C GLU A 10 -13.69 -7.17 -23.09
N GLU A 11 -13.38 -5.92 -23.41
CA GLU A 11 -12.06 -5.53 -23.94
C GLU A 11 -10.95 -5.74 -22.94
N TYR A 12 -11.24 -5.48 -21.65
CA TYR A 12 -10.27 -5.67 -20.57
C TYR A 12 -9.94 -7.16 -20.41
N VAL A 13 -10.94 -8.00 -20.30
CA VAL A 13 -10.79 -9.45 -20.13
C VAL A 13 -10.27 -10.16 -21.37
N SER A 14 -10.47 -9.58 -22.58
CA SER A 14 -9.92 -10.13 -23.83
C SER A 14 -8.39 -10.12 -23.88
N GLN A 15 -7.73 -9.38 -22.99
CA GLN A 15 -6.25 -9.39 -22.87
C GLN A 15 -5.70 -10.71 -22.32
N ALA A 16 -6.52 -11.53 -21.66
CA ALA A 16 -6.12 -12.84 -21.17
C ALA A 16 -5.58 -13.73 -22.30
N GLY A 17 -4.37 -14.23 -22.14
CA GLY A 17 -3.71 -15.11 -23.11
C GLY A 17 -3.14 -14.41 -24.36
N THR A 18 -3.19 -13.08 -24.46
CA THR A 18 -2.59 -12.32 -25.58
C THR A 18 -1.10 -12.04 -25.40
N GLY A 19 -0.53 -12.34 -24.23
CA GLY A 19 0.81 -11.94 -23.82
C GLY A 19 0.83 -10.65 -22.99
N ALA A 20 -0.31 -9.95 -22.84
CA ALA A 20 -0.45 -8.87 -21.89
C ALA A 20 -0.37 -9.42 -20.46
N LEU A 21 0.25 -8.66 -19.56
CA LEU A 21 0.42 -9.05 -18.16
C LEU A 21 -0.55 -8.31 -17.26
N LEU A 22 -1.07 -9.03 -16.26
CA LEU A 22 -1.81 -8.44 -15.14
C LEU A 22 -0.91 -7.48 -14.37
N ASN A 23 -1.50 -6.44 -13.78
CA ASN A 23 -0.79 -5.46 -12.99
C ASN A 23 -0.44 -6.03 -11.60
N PRO A 24 0.85 -6.21 -11.25
CA PRO A 24 1.26 -6.78 -9.96
C PRO A 24 0.91 -5.90 -8.75
N ARG A 25 0.55 -4.63 -8.96
CA ARG A 25 0.14 -3.70 -7.90
C ARG A 25 -1.32 -3.84 -7.49
N VAL A 26 -2.07 -4.67 -8.20
CA VAL A 26 -3.45 -5.03 -7.84
C VAL A 26 -3.42 -6.19 -6.86
N ASP A 27 -4.12 -6.07 -5.74
CA ASP A 27 -4.09 -7.02 -4.62
C ASP A 27 -4.33 -8.49 -5.06
N SER A 28 -5.36 -8.73 -5.88
CA SER A 28 -5.65 -10.08 -6.39
C SER A 28 -4.53 -10.66 -7.26
N THR A 29 -3.87 -9.82 -8.08
CA THR A 29 -2.74 -10.20 -8.90
C THR A 29 -1.50 -10.46 -8.05
N PHE A 30 -1.21 -9.58 -7.09
CA PHE A 30 -0.09 -9.73 -6.16
C PHE A 30 -0.18 -11.04 -5.37
N LYS A 31 -1.34 -11.32 -4.80
CA LYS A 31 -1.61 -12.58 -4.10
C LYS A 31 -1.42 -13.78 -5.03
N ALA A 32 -2.04 -13.77 -6.21
CA ALA A 32 -1.92 -14.86 -7.17
C ALA A 32 -0.46 -15.06 -7.63
N LEU A 33 0.30 -13.98 -7.87
CA LEU A 33 1.71 -14.05 -8.26
C LEU A 33 2.56 -14.85 -7.27
N LEU A 34 2.33 -14.68 -5.97
CA LEU A 34 3.18 -15.22 -4.91
C LEU A 34 2.62 -16.49 -4.23
N THR A 35 1.33 -16.82 -4.41
CA THR A 35 0.69 -17.87 -3.63
C THR A 35 0.01 -18.97 -4.46
N GLN A 36 0.19 -18.98 -5.79
CA GLN A 36 -0.28 -20.10 -6.61
C GLN A 36 0.45 -21.41 -6.23
N ASN A 37 -0.26 -22.51 -6.29
CA ASN A 37 0.34 -23.83 -6.05
C ASN A 37 1.17 -24.29 -7.27
N THR A 38 2.20 -23.52 -7.61
CA THR A 38 3.16 -23.78 -8.69
C THR A 38 4.58 -23.60 -8.18
N LYS A 39 5.53 -24.26 -8.85
CA LYS A 39 6.95 -24.13 -8.52
C LYS A 39 7.42 -22.67 -8.65
N GLU A 40 7.00 -22.01 -9.72
CA GLU A 40 7.39 -20.64 -10.05
C GLU A 40 6.94 -19.66 -8.96
N SER A 41 5.68 -19.74 -8.53
CA SER A 41 5.14 -18.93 -7.46
C SER A 41 5.83 -19.21 -6.12
N TYR A 42 6.10 -20.48 -5.81
CA TYR A 42 6.80 -20.87 -4.60
C TYR A 42 8.22 -20.29 -4.53
N GLU A 43 8.99 -20.42 -5.62
CA GLU A 43 10.36 -19.88 -5.72
C GLU A 43 10.38 -18.34 -5.75
N ALA A 44 9.40 -17.72 -6.39
CA ALA A 44 9.22 -16.26 -6.34
C ALA A 44 9.02 -15.77 -4.91
N MET A 45 8.15 -16.42 -4.15
CA MET A 45 7.89 -16.08 -2.74
C MET A 45 9.14 -16.30 -1.86
N LEU A 46 9.88 -17.41 -2.04
CA LEU A 46 11.15 -17.62 -1.34
C LEU A 46 12.12 -16.46 -1.58
N SER A 47 12.27 -16.07 -2.85
CA SER A 47 13.14 -14.95 -3.23
C SER A 47 12.67 -13.61 -2.66
N PHE A 48 11.35 -13.36 -2.65
CA PHE A 48 10.79 -12.14 -2.08
C PHE A 48 11.02 -12.05 -0.57
N LEU A 49 10.72 -13.13 0.16
CA LEU A 49 10.96 -13.22 1.60
C LEU A 49 12.45 -13.06 1.93
N ALA A 50 13.34 -13.75 1.20
CA ALA A 50 14.78 -13.62 1.39
C ALA A 50 15.27 -12.19 1.16
N ALA A 51 14.79 -11.52 0.12
CA ALA A 51 15.13 -10.14 -0.19
C ALA A 51 14.59 -9.16 0.87
N ALA A 52 13.34 -9.37 1.33
CA ALA A 52 12.70 -8.53 2.31
C ALA A 52 13.32 -8.66 3.71
N THR A 53 13.59 -9.88 4.15
CA THR A 53 14.09 -10.17 5.50
C THR A 53 15.63 -10.15 5.61
N GLU A 54 16.34 -10.10 4.46
CA GLU A 54 17.80 -10.22 4.36
C GLU A 54 18.34 -11.54 4.97
N ARG A 55 17.52 -12.60 4.88
CA ARG A 55 17.79 -13.93 5.39
C ARG A 55 17.84 -14.95 4.25
N ASN A 56 18.52 -16.06 4.49
CA ASN A 56 18.41 -17.21 3.60
C ASN A 56 17.14 -17.99 3.93
N VAL A 57 16.07 -17.75 3.17
CA VAL A 57 14.77 -18.44 3.34
C VAL A 57 14.79 -19.71 2.48
N THR A 58 14.51 -20.86 3.09
CA THR A 58 14.60 -22.17 2.42
C THR A 58 13.24 -22.84 2.21
N LYS A 59 12.25 -22.47 3.03
CA LYS A 59 10.88 -22.98 2.93
C LYS A 59 9.88 -21.95 3.46
N TRP A 60 8.66 -22.03 2.99
CA TRP A 60 7.54 -21.27 3.50
C TRP A 60 6.23 -22.03 3.31
N GLU A 61 5.22 -21.67 4.08
CA GLU A 61 3.86 -22.18 3.96
C GLU A 61 2.84 -21.08 4.32
N LEU A 62 1.67 -21.13 3.71
CA LEU A 62 0.57 -20.23 4.07
C LEU A 62 0.02 -20.57 5.46
N THR A 63 -0.33 -19.55 6.22
CA THR A 63 -1.04 -19.68 7.49
C THR A 63 -2.43 -19.03 7.40
N ALA A 64 -3.22 -19.11 8.46
CA ALA A 64 -4.51 -18.45 8.51
C ALA A 64 -4.32 -16.91 8.45
N ASN A 65 -5.03 -16.27 7.53
CA ASN A 65 -4.96 -14.81 7.34
C ASN A 65 -5.88 -14.02 8.28
N GLU A 66 -6.68 -14.70 9.11
CA GLU A 66 -7.52 -14.07 10.13
C GLU A 66 -7.19 -14.69 11.49
N PRO A 67 -6.37 -14.03 12.33
CA PRO A 67 -6.11 -14.52 13.67
C PRO A 67 -7.38 -14.44 14.51
N PRO A 68 -7.63 -15.42 15.39
CA PRO A 68 -8.80 -15.38 16.26
C PRO A 68 -8.77 -14.16 17.19
N SER A 69 -9.96 -13.61 17.49
CA SER A 69 -10.08 -12.55 18.49
C SER A 69 -9.93 -13.13 19.89
N ASP A 70 -9.13 -12.49 20.75
CA ASP A 70 -8.89 -12.92 22.13
C ASP A 70 -10.06 -12.54 23.06
N PHE A 71 -10.82 -11.50 22.70
CA PHE A 71 -11.99 -11.01 23.44
C PHE A 71 -13.00 -10.30 22.56
N ALA A 72 -14.25 -10.25 23.02
CA ALA A 72 -15.32 -9.53 22.34
C ALA A 72 -15.01 -8.01 22.24
N GLY A 73 -15.12 -7.47 21.04
CA GLY A 73 -14.82 -6.04 20.77
C GLY A 73 -13.38 -5.78 20.35
N GLN A 74 -12.50 -6.78 20.33
CA GLN A 74 -11.19 -6.63 19.71
C GLN A 74 -11.33 -6.35 18.22
N ARG A 75 -10.49 -5.43 17.70
CA ARG A 75 -10.46 -5.14 16.27
C ARG A 75 -9.96 -6.37 15.50
N ASN A 76 -10.78 -6.85 14.58
CA ASN A 76 -10.38 -7.91 13.67
C ASN A 76 -9.27 -7.42 12.74
N VAL A 77 -8.34 -8.32 12.44
CA VAL A 77 -7.28 -8.12 11.45
C VAL A 77 -7.44 -9.20 10.39
N SER A 78 -7.33 -8.80 9.15
CA SER A 78 -7.19 -9.71 8.01
C SER A 78 -5.87 -9.38 7.34
N TYR A 79 -5.05 -10.38 7.14
CA TYR A 79 -3.77 -10.31 6.43
C TYR A 79 -3.97 -10.65 4.97
N ASP A 80 -3.26 -9.99 4.07
CA ASP A 80 -3.37 -10.29 2.64
C ASP A 80 -2.70 -11.64 2.32
N ILE A 81 -1.45 -11.82 2.74
CA ILE A 81 -0.72 -13.08 2.66
C ILE A 81 -0.07 -13.33 4.02
N ALA A 82 -0.64 -14.23 4.82
CA ALA A 82 -0.02 -14.68 6.05
C ALA A 82 0.78 -15.96 5.79
N CYS A 83 2.03 -15.99 6.17
CA CYS A 83 2.91 -17.14 5.98
C CYS A 83 3.86 -17.36 7.15
N MET A 84 4.27 -18.62 7.30
CA MET A 84 5.36 -19.03 8.17
C MET A 84 6.52 -19.51 7.30
N PHE A 85 7.76 -19.22 7.71
CA PHE A 85 8.95 -19.63 6.96
C PHE A 85 10.07 -20.05 7.90
N ASP A 86 10.91 -20.95 7.39
CA ASP A 86 12.04 -21.57 8.11
C ASP A 86 11.68 -22.06 9.53
N ASP A 87 12.35 -21.57 10.57
CA ASP A 87 12.21 -22.03 11.95
C ASP A 87 11.09 -21.32 12.73
N GLY A 88 9.94 -21.08 12.08
CA GLY A 88 8.76 -20.52 12.74
C GLY A 88 8.66 -19.00 12.70
N MET A 89 9.49 -18.34 11.91
CA MET A 89 9.31 -16.92 11.60
C MET A 89 8.03 -16.73 10.80
N THR A 90 7.31 -15.65 11.05
CA THR A 90 6.03 -15.38 10.37
C THR A 90 6.04 -14.02 9.69
N ALA A 91 5.34 -13.93 8.58
CA ALA A 91 5.14 -12.67 7.89
C ALA A 91 3.68 -12.46 7.51
N ASP A 92 3.26 -11.19 7.58
CA ASP A 92 2.13 -10.65 6.86
C ASP A 92 2.69 -9.80 5.72
N ILE A 93 2.25 -10.10 4.49
CA ILE A 93 2.68 -9.39 3.29
C ILE A 93 1.45 -8.74 2.67
N GLU A 94 1.47 -7.42 2.55
CA GLU A 94 0.35 -6.62 2.06
C GLU A 94 0.71 -5.83 0.80
N MET A 95 -0.26 -5.71 -0.14
CA MET A 95 -0.22 -4.79 -1.26
C MET A 95 -1.22 -3.66 -1.03
N GLN A 96 -0.73 -2.41 -1.01
CA GLN A 96 -1.57 -1.23 -0.79
C GLN A 96 -1.45 -0.28 -1.98
N ALA A 97 -2.51 -0.22 -2.79
CA ALA A 97 -2.53 0.57 -4.01
C ALA A 97 -2.59 2.09 -3.76
N PHE A 98 -3.12 2.53 -2.61
CA PHE A 98 -3.23 3.97 -2.29
C PHE A 98 -3.26 4.25 -0.79
N ASN A 99 -2.79 5.45 -0.46
CA ASN A 99 -2.81 5.96 0.90
C ASN A 99 -4.26 6.23 1.34
N GLN A 100 -4.72 5.46 2.29
CA GLN A 100 -6.01 5.68 2.95
C GLN A 100 -5.88 6.84 3.97
N LYS A 101 -7.00 7.50 4.30
CA LYS A 101 -7.03 8.66 5.22
C LYS A 101 -6.70 8.34 6.70
N TYR A 102 -6.14 7.18 6.98
CA TYR A 102 -5.69 6.81 8.33
C TYR A 102 -4.16 6.66 8.37
N ASP A 103 -3.60 6.74 9.54
CA ASP A 103 -2.19 6.52 9.78
C ASP A 103 -1.85 5.04 9.48
N TYR A 104 -1.25 4.81 8.31
CA TYR A 104 -0.86 3.47 7.88
C TYR A 104 0.22 2.88 8.79
N GLY A 105 1.10 3.71 9.35
CA GLY A 105 2.12 3.28 10.30
C GLY A 105 1.51 2.60 11.52
N LYS A 106 0.51 3.25 12.15
CA LYS A 106 -0.20 2.65 13.31
C LYS A 106 -0.95 1.37 12.94
N ARG A 107 -1.46 1.26 11.71
CA ARG A 107 -2.05 0.01 11.23
C ARG A 107 -1.01 -1.09 11.17
N ALA A 108 0.15 -0.84 10.55
CA ALA A 108 1.24 -1.81 10.42
C ALA A 108 1.79 -2.23 11.80
N GLU A 109 1.94 -1.27 12.74
CA GLU A 109 2.31 -1.58 14.13
C GLU A 109 1.29 -2.51 14.80
N TYR A 110 -0.01 -2.23 14.64
CA TYR A 110 -1.05 -3.08 15.20
C TYR A 110 -1.06 -4.49 14.58
N GLN A 111 -0.90 -4.58 13.26
CA GLN A 111 -0.86 -5.85 12.53
C GLN A 111 0.32 -6.71 12.97
N VAL A 112 1.53 -6.15 13.03
CA VAL A 112 2.72 -6.91 13.45
C VAL A 112 2.63 -7.37 14.92
N ALA A 113 2.09 -6.54 15.82
CA ALA A 113 1.87 -6.91 17.20
C ALA A 113 0.82 -8.03 17.35
N ARG A 114 -0.24 -8.01 16.55
CA ARG A 114 -1.22 -9.08 16.49
C ARG A 114 -0.63 -10.38 15.95
N LEU A 115 0.23 -10.30 14.96
CA LEU A 115 0.92 -11.47 14.41
C LEU A 115 1.81 -12.13 15.48
N GLU A 116 2.58 -11.36 16.25
CA GLU A 116 3.43 -11.88 17.35
C GLU A 116 2.57 -12.60 18.40
N THR A 117 1.48 -11.98 18.89
CA THR A 117 0.66 -12.53 19.96
C THR A 117 -0.12 -13.79 19.55
N THR A 118 -0.29 -14.04 18.24
CA THR A 118 -1.01 -15.22 17.74
C THR A 118 -0.31 -16.53 18.07
N TYR A 119 1.01 -16.54 18.14
CA TYR A 119 1.80 -17.77 18.26
C TYR A 119 2.35 -18.04 19.67
N LEU A 120 2.40 -17.05 20.55
CA LEU A 120 2.85 -17.22 21.93
C LEU A 120 1.66 -17.58 22.84
N LYS A 121 1.71 -18.75 23.48
CA LYS A 121 0.63 -19.27 24.33
C LYS A 121 0.93 -19.10 25.82
N LYS A 122 -0.11 -19.14 26.64
CA LYS A 122 0.02 -19.14 28.10
C LYS A 122 0.90 -20.30 28.58
N GLY A 123 2.00 -19.97 29.26
CA GLY A 123 2.98 -20.94 29.79
C GLY A 123 4.17 -21.18 28.86
N ASP A 124 4.20 -20.62 27.69
CA ASP A 124 5.41 -20.62 26.85
C ASP A 124 6.50 -19.72 27.46
N SER A 125 7.75 -20.12 27.25
CA SER A 125 8.90 -19.25 27.55
C SER A 125 8.95 -18.08 26.60
N TRP A 126 9.37 -16.90 27.07
CA TRP A 126 9.52 -15.69 26.25
C TRP A 126 10.50 -15.86 25.08
N GLU A 127 11.48 -16.77 25.22
CA GLU A 127 12.40 -17.10 24.12
C GLU A 127 11.72 -17.78 22.93
N LYS A 128 10.48 -18.26 23.10
CA LYS A 128 9.68 -18.84 22.02
C LYS A 128 8.87 -17.80 21.25
N ALA A 129 8.92 -16.53 21.65
CA ALA A 129 8.27 -15.46 20.88
C ALA A 129 8.81 -15.47 19.45
N PRO A 130 7.95 -15.57 18.43
CA PRO A 130 8.40 -15.64 17.05
C PRO A 130 9.00 -14.31 16.59
N THR A 131 9.94 -14.36 15.67
CA THR A 131 10.29 -13.18 14.88
C THR A 131 9.21 -12.98 13.83
N VAL A 132 8.57 -11.82 13.82
CA VAL A 132 7.46 -11.48 12.93
C VAL A 132 7.80 -10.30 12.03
N TYR A 133 7.27 -10.35 10.82
CA TYR A 133 7.47 -9.34 9.79
C TYR A 133 6.14 -8.83 9.26
N GLN A 134 5.96 -7.51 9.25
CA GLN A 134 4.94 -6.83 8.45
C GLN A 134 5.63 -6.26 7.21
N ILE A 135 5.37 -6.82 6.04
CA ILE A 135 5.97 -6.41 4.77
C ILE A 135 4.89 -5.76 3.92
N SER A 136 4.99 -4.45 3.73
CA SER A 136 3.98 -3.71 2.97
C SER A 136 4.58 -3.15 1.68
N VAL A 137 4.02 -3.57 0.55
CA VAL A 137 4.30 -2.96 -0.76
C VAL A 137 3.31 -1.82 -0.96
N LEU A 138 3.82 -0.60 -1.08
CA LEU A 138 3.02 0.63 -1.14
C LEU A 138 3.15 1.27 -2.53
N ASP A 139 2.03 1.43 -3.25
CA ASP A 139 1.99 2.20 -4.51
C ASP A 139 1.76 3.70 -4.24
N PHE A 140 2.25 4.18 -3.10
CA PHE A 140 2.25 5.58 -2.70
C PHE A 140 3.46 5.89 -1.80
N ASN A 141 3.80 7.18 -1.65
CA ASN A 141 4.82 7.61 -0.71
C ASN A 141 4.24 7.68 0.70
N PHE A 142 4.80 6.88 1.62
CA PHE A 142 4.47 6.96 3.03
C PHE A 142 5.24 8.10 3.70
N ILE A 143 4.53 8.94 4.43
CA ILE A 143 5.10 10.04 5.22
C ILE A 143 4.57 9.89 6.64
N PRO A 144 5.41 9.53 7.63
CA PRO A 144 4.99 9.47 9.02
C PRO A 144 4.46 10.82 9.52
N GLU A 145 3.41 10.81 10.37
CA GLU A 145 2.79 12.03 10.91
C GLU A 145 3.79 12.99 11.59
N ASN A 146 4.83 12.43 12.22
CA ASN A 146 5.80 13.17 13.04
C ASN A 146 7.08 13.53 12.29
N GLU A 147 7.23 13.17 11.03
CA GLU A 147 8.38 13.59 10.24
C GLU A 147 8.07 14.89 9.48
N PRO A 148 8.90 15.95 9.67
CA PRO A 148 8.77 17.12 8.83
C PRO A 148 9.04 16.71 7.38
N ARG A 149 8.13 17.08 6.47
CA ARG A 149 8.31 16.89 5.03
C ARG A 149 9.65 17.47 4.62
N ARG A 150 10.63 16.61 4.38
CA ARG A 150 11.91 17.04 3.80
C ARG A 150 11.64 17.44 2.37
N LYS A 151 11.91 18.69 2.03
CA LYS A 151 11.72 19.20 0.65
C LYS A 151 12.59 18.50 -0.40
N ASP A 152 13.57 17.71 0.04
CA ASP A 152 14.59 17.06 -0.80
C ASP A 152 14.42 15.53 -0.89
N ASP A 153 13.22 14.99 -0.66
CA ASP A 153 12.91 13.55 -0.66
C ASP A 153 13.11 12.80 -2.00
N LYS A 154 13.74 13.46 -2.98
CA LYS A 154 13.96 12.86 -4.32
C LYS A 154 14.98 11.72 -4.34
N ASN A 155 15.73 11.49 -3.26
CA ASN A 155 16.80 10.48 -3.17
C ASN A 155 16.62 9.50 -2.01
N LEU A 156 15.42 9.36 -1.45
CA LEU A 156 15.18 8.37 -0.40
C LEU A 156 15.09 6.97 -1.01
N SER A 157 15.69 6.00 -0.30
CA SER A 157 15.51 4.57 -0.62
C SER A 157 14.02 4.23 -0.69
N PRO A 158 13.59 3.42 -1.65
CA PRO A 158 12.23 2.88 -1.66
C PRO A 158 11.96 1.93 -0.49
N ILE A 159 12.99 1.52 0.24
CA ILE A 159 12.90 0.55 1.32
C ILE A 159 13.10 1.27 2.65
N SER A 160 12.11 1.14 3.54
CA SER A 160 12.20 1.59 4.93
C SER A 160 12.04 0.38 5.87
N ARG A 161 12.95 0.24 6.83
CA ARG A 161 12.95 -0.85 7.81
C ARG A 161 12.81 -0.27 9.22
N TYR A 162 11.76 -0.66 9.90
CA TYR A 162 11.46 -0.24 11.26
C TYR A 162 11.62 -1.42 12.22
N ALA A 163 12.26 -1.17 13.35
CA ALA A 163 12.48 -2.12 14.44
C ALA A 163 12.45 -1.38 15.77
N MET A 164 12.24 -2.12 16.86
CA MET A 164 12.29 -1.52 18.21
C MET A 164 13.74 -1.23 18.61
N ARG A 165 14.05 0.05 18.76
CA ARG A 165 15.41 0.54 19.08
C ARG A 165 15.39 1.64 20.12
N THR A 166 16.47 1.78 20.86
CA THR A 166 16.73 2.96 21.66
C THR A 166 16.95 4.18 20.79
N LYS A 167 16.88 5.40 21.36
CA LYS A 167 17.12 6.65 20.61
C LYS A 167 18.52 6.72 19.98
N ASP A 168 19.50 6.03 20.54
CA ASP A 168 20.87 5.91 20.06
C ASP A 168 21.09 4.72 19.10
N GLY A 169 20.01 4.03 18.68
CA GLY A 169 20.01 3.03 17.62
C GLY A 169 20.26 1.59 18.04
N ARG A 170 20.42 1.28 19.36
CA ARG A 170 20.57 -0.10 19.84
C ARG A 170 19.26 -0.86 19.73
N GLU A 171 19.27 -2.04 19.16
CA GLU A 171 18.09 -2.90 19.09
C GLU A 171 17.67 -3.40 20.48
N LEU A 172 16.37 -3.42 20.73
CA LEU A 172 15.80 -4.06 21.90
C LEU A 172 15.70 -5.57 21.69
N SER A 173 15.13 -5.95 20.56
CA SER A 173 14.99 -7.34 20.09
C SER A 173 14.80 -7.32 18.57
N ASN A 174 14.85 -8.50 17.94
CA ASN A 174 14.52 -8.69 16.52
C ASN A 174 13.11 -9.29 16.32
N SER A 175 12.26 -9.25 17.36
CA SER A 175 10.95 -9.91 17.30
C SER A 175 9.98 -9.20 16.35
N LEU A 176 9.89 -7.86 16.41
CA LEU A 176 8.96 -7.07 15.61
C LEU A 176 9.68 -6.30 14.51
N ASN A 177 9.34 -6.57 13.26
CA ASN A 177 9.91 -5.93 12.09
C ASN A 177 8.83 -5.42 11.16
N ILE A 178 8.93 -4.15 10.72
CA ILE A 178 8.05 -3.57 9.71
C ILE A 178 8.92 -3.13 8.54
N ILE A 179 8.53 -3.54 7.33
CA ILE A 179 9.26 -3.23 6.10
C ILE A 179 8.30 -2.60 5.11
N PHE A 180 8.59 -1.36 4.71
CA PHE A 180 7.84 -0.68 3.65
C PHE A 180 8.66 -0.66 2.38
N ILE A 181 8.00 -1.00 1.27
CA ILE A 181 8.54 -1.00 -0.09
C ILE A 181 7.70 0.01 -0.88
N GLU A 182 8.18 1.24 -1.01
CA GLU A 182 7.45 2.36 -1.61
C GLU A 182 7.75 2.43 -3.11
N LEU A 183 6.90 1.83 -3.93
CA LEU A 183 7.11 1.70 -5.39
C LEU A 183 7.34 3.03 -6.11
N PRO A 184 6.68 4.16 -5.77
CA PRO A 184 6.95 5.43 -6.44
C PRO A 184 8.38 5.96 -6.22
N LYS A 185 9.07 5.54 -5.15
CA LYS A 185 10.47 5.91 -4.88
C LYS A 185 11.48 5.07 -5.66
N ALA A 186 11.05 4.00 -6.32
CA ALA A 186 11.91 3.17 -7.17
C ALA A 186 12.28 3.84 -8.50
N ILE A 187 11.86 5.09 -8.74
CA ILE A 187 12.21 5.85 -9.94
C ILE A 187 13.71 6.12 -9.95
N GLY A 188 14.35 5.76 -11.07
CA GLY A 188 15.81 5.95 -11.27
C GLY A 188 16.65 4.73 -10.91
N LEU A 189 16.15 3.80 -10.13
CA LEU A 189 16.83 2.52 -9.82
C LEU A 189 17.02 1.64 -11.06
N GLU A 190 16.21 1.84 -12.10
CA GLU A 190 16.34 1.12 -13.38
C GLU A 190 17.72 1.31 -14.04
N LYS A 191 18.42 2.40 -13.70
CA LYS A 191 19.77 2.69 -14.20
C LYS A 191 20.87 1.92 -13.47
N SER A 192 20.54 1.38 -12.30
CA SER A 192 21.49 0.77 -11.35
C SER A 192 21.18 -0.69 -11.06
N VAL A 193 20.49 -1.40 -11.98
CA VAL A 193 20.05 -2.79 -11.79
C VAL A 193 21.20 -3.69 -11.29
N GLU A 194 22.43 -3.45 -11.74
CA GLU A 194 23.60 -4.27 -11.36
C GLU A 194 24.04 -4.05 -9.90
N THR A 195 23.78 -2.89 -9.34
CA THR A 195 24.21 -2.51 -7.98
C THR A 195 23.09 -2.47 -6.97
N ASN A 196 21.85 -2.50 -7.42
CA ASN A 196 20.69 -2.53 -6.55
C ASN A 196 20.68 -3.79 -5.66
N SER A 197 20.15 -3.64 -4.46
CA SER A 197 19.79 -4.79 -3.61
C SER A 197 18.71 -5.65 -4.27
N ALA A 198 18.58 -6.90 -3.81
CA ALA A 198 17.56 -7.81 -4.31
C ALA A 198 16.14 -7.24 -4.11
N LEU A 199 15.89 -6.56 -3.00
CA LEU A 199 14.57 -5.97 -2.72
C LEU A 199 14.29 -4.72 -3.56
N GLU A 200 15.28 -3.91 -3.88
CA GLU A 200 15.13 -2.79 -4.81
C GLU A 200 14.79 -3.29 -6.21
N ASN A 201 15.38 -4.40 -6.65
CA ASN A 201 15.03 -5.05 -7.90
C ASN A 201 13.59 -5.60 -7.89
N TRP A 202 13.13 -6.14 -6.75
CA TRP A 202 11.73 -6.51 -6.55
C TRP A 202 10.79 -5.30 -6.63
N ALA A 203 11.17 -4.16 -6.08
CA ALA A 203 10.38 -2.93 -6.17
C ALA A 203 10.21 -2.46 -7.63
N ILE A 204 11.27 -2.51 -8.44
CA ILE A 204 11.17 -2.20 -9.88
C ILE A 204 10.27 -3.21 -10.59
N PHE A 205 10.43 -4.50 -10.32
CA PHE A 205 9.63 -5.55 -10.93
C PHE A 205 8.14 -5.36 -10.62
N LEU A 206 7.77 -5.23 -9.36
CA LEU A 206 6.37 -5.04 -8.94
C LEU A 206 5.75 -3.76 -9.52
N LYS A 207 6.58 -2.72 -9.72
CA LYS A 207 6.11 -1.46 -10.27
C LYS A 207 5.87 -1.52 -11.79
N ASP A 208 6.73 -2.21 -12.53
CA ASP A 208 6.85 -2.03 -13.98
C ASP A 208 6.71 -3.34 -14.80
N ALA A 209 6.45 -4.51 -14.19
CA ALA A 209 6.41 -5.79 -14.90
C ALA A 209 5.29 -5.88 -15.96
N ASP A 210 4.19 -5.18 -15.76
CA ASP A 210 3.06 -5.09 -16.68
C ASP A 210 3.25 -4.04 -17.78
N ASN A 211 4.31 -3.22 -17.71
CA ASN A 211 4.55 -2.12 -18.65
C ASN A 211 5.42 -2.57 -19.83
N PRO A 212 4.86 -2.73 -21.06
CA PRO A 212 5.62 -3.19 -22.22
C PRO A 212 6.79 -2.26 -22.62
N ARG A 213 6.72 -0.96 -22.24
CA ARG A 213 7.82 0.00 -22.49
C ARG A 213 9.03 -0.23 -21.58
N LYS A 214 8.89 -1.06 -20.55
CA LYS A 214 9.94 -1.40 -19.58
C LYS A 214 10.46 -2.84 -19.75
N ALA A 215 10.06 -3.54 -20.81
CA ALA A 215 10.44 -4.94 -21.07
C ALA A 215 11.96 -5.18 -20.99
N ASP A 216 12.78 -4.26 -21.51
CA ASP A 216 14.25 -4.37 -21.44
C ASP A 216 14.79 -4.35 -20.01
N ILE A 217 14.18 -3.54 -19.14
CA ILE A 217 14.55 -3.47 -17.73
C ILE A 217 14.13 -4.75 -17.02
N ILE A 218 12.91 -5.20 -17.26
CA ILE A 218 12.40 -6.45 -16.68
C ILE A 218 13.25 -7.64 -17.11
N ASN A 219 13.65 -7.73 -18.38
CA ASN A 219 14.56 -8.77 -18.88
C ASN A 219 15.92 -8.73 -18.16
N LYS A 220 16.49 -7.55 -17.92
CA LYS A 220 17.74 -7.43 -17.14
C LYS A 220 17.57 -7.93 -15.71
N LEU A 221 16.47 -7.57 -15.05
CA LEU A 221 16.16 -8.00 -13.69
C LEU A 221 16.02 -9.53 -13.60
N THR A 222 15.25 -10.12 -14.49
CA THR A 222 14.99 -11.57 -14.52
C THR A 222 16.24 -12.37 -14.87
N ASN A 223 17.12 -11.85 -15.71
CA ASN A 223 18.41 -12.50 -16.03
C ASN A 223 19.40 -12.43 -14.85
N LYS A 224 19.32 -11.38 -14.03
CA LYS A 224 20.20 -11.21 -12.87
C LYS A 224 19.74 -11.99 -11.63
N GLN A 225 18.44 -12.08 -11.40
CA GLN A 225 17.86 -12.62 -10.17
C GLN A 225 16.87 -13.74 -10.49
N GLU A 226 17.23 -14.97 -10.18
CA GLU A 226 16.43 -16.18 -10.46
C GLU A 226 15.01 -16.06 -9.92
N GLY A 227 14.82 -15.56 -8.70
CA GLY A 227 13.49 -15.38 -8.12
C GLY A 227 12.59 -14.41 -8.90
N LEU A 228 13.17 -13.39 -9.55
CA LEU A 228 12.43 -12.49 -10.43
C LEU A 228 12.09 -13.16 -11.77
N MET A 229 12.94 -14.06 -12.25
CA MET A 229 12.61 -14.90 -13.41
C MET A 229 11.42 -15.80 -13.09
N GLN A 230 11.39 -16.41 -11.92
CA GLN A 230 10.25 -17.23 -11.48
C GLN A 230 8.98 -16.39 -11.28
N ALA A 231 9.12 -15.19 -10.72
CA ALA A 231 8.00 -14.25 -10.60
C ALA A 231 7.43 -13.86 -11.97
N GLN A 232 8.29 -13.61 -12.97
CA GLN A 232 7.85 -13.31 -14.34
C GLN A 232 7.10 -14.49 -14.98
N LYS A 233 7.56 -15.72 -14.75
CA LYS A 233 6.88 -16.93 -15.22
C LYS A 233 5.53 -17.10 -14.55
N SER A 234 5.47 -16.93 -13.22
CA SER A 234 4.23 -16.96 -12.45
C SER A 234 3.24 -15.90 -12.95
N LEU A 235 3.70 -14.64 -13.10
CA LEU A 235 2.87 -13.54 -13.61
C LEU A 235 2.33 -13.84 -15.01
N SER A 236 3.17 -14.38 -15.90
CA SER A 236 2.75 -14.75 -17.25
C SER A 236 1.69 -15.86 -17.23
N ALA A 237 1.86 -16.86 -16.37
CA ALA A 237 0.91 -17.96 -16.23
C ALA A 237 -0.46 -17.48 -15.71
N ILE A 238 -0.48 -16.66 -14.64
CA ILE A 238 -1.73 -16.13 -14.10
C ILE A 238 -2.40 -15.14 -15.06
N SER A 239 -1.64 -14.44 -15.90
CA SER A 239 -2.16 -13.50 -16.90
C SER A 239 -2.91 -14.20 -18.05
N ALA A 240 -2.80 -15.50 -18.19
CA ALA A 240 -3.65 -16.28 -19.09
C ALA A 240 -5.05 -16.53 -18.52
N ASN A 241 -5.27 -16.31 -17.23
CA ASN A 241 -6.55 -16.58 -16.54
C ASN A 241 -7.52 -15.40 -16.67
N ARG A 242 -8.66 -15.63 -17.32
CA ARG A 242 -9.73 -14.62 -17.51
C ARG A 242 -10.36 -14.16 -16.21
N ASP A 243 -10.50 -15.04 -15.21
CA ASP A 243 -11.12 -14.69 -13.94
C ASP A 243 -10.28 -13.71 -13.15
N LEU A 244 -8.95 -13.78 -13.26
CA LEU A 244 -8.03 -12.81 -12.65
C LEU A 244 -8.10 -11.44 -13.34
N TRP A 245 -8.24 -11.39 -14.68
CA TRP A 245 -8.50 -10.15 -15.40
C TRP A 245 -9.81 -9.51 -14.98
N MET A 246 -10.85 -10.33 -14.80
CA MET A 246 -12.14 -9.87 -14.28
C MET A 246 -12.02 -9.33 -12.86
N ALA A 247 -11.30 -10.03 -11.98
CA ALA A 247 -11.07 -9.59 -10.60
C ALA A 247 -10.32 -8.26 -10.57
N GLN A 248 -9.26 -8.12 -11.37
CA GLN A 248 -8.51 -6.88 -11.51
C GLN A 248 -9.39 -5.73 -12.03
N TYR A 249 -10.16 -5.95 -13.07
CA TYR A 249 -11.08 -4.95 -13.63
C TYR A 249 -12.05 -4.43 -12.56
N ARG A 250 -12.68 -5.34 -11.81
CA ARG A 250 -13.62 -4.98 -10.74
C ARG A 250 -12.96 -4.20 -9.62
N GLN A 251 -11.72 -4.55 -9.27
CA GLN A 251 -10.96 -3.84 -8.25
C GLN A 251 -10.61 -2.43 -8.73
N GLU A 252 -10.09 -2.27 -9.95
CA GLU A 252 -9.77 -0.97 -10.54
C GLU A 252 -11.02 -0.07 -10.66
N LEU A 253 -12.16 -0.65 -11.02
CA LEU A 253 -13.44 0.07 -11.09
C LEU A 253 -13.87 0.58 -9.69
N ALA A 254 -13.85 -0.31 -8.69
CA ALA A 254 -14.19 0.04 -7.30
C ALA A 254 -13.26 1.12 -6.71
N GLU A 255 -11.98 1.08 -7.05
CA GLU A 255 -10.99 2.08 -6.65
C GLU A 255 -11.28 3.44 -7.28
N ARG A 256 -11.62 3.46 -8.57
CA ARG A 256 -12.00 4.68 -9.29
C ARG A 256 -13.27 5.31 -8.72
N ASP A 257 -14.30 4.51 -8.46
CA ASP A 257 -15.54 4.98 -7.85
C ASP A 257 -15.30 5.59 -6.47
N ARG A 258 -14.47 4.92 -5.68
CA ARG A 258 -14.06 5.41 -4.36
C ARG A 258 -13.31 6.75 -4.46
N PHE A 259 -12.37 6.86 -5.39
CA PHE A 259 -11.61 8.10 -5.60
C PHE A 259 -12.52 9.25 -6.02
N SER A 260 -13.43 9.00 -6.98
CA SER A 260 -14.43 9.98 -7.44
C SER A 260 -15.34 10.44 -6.32
N GLY A 261 -15.80 9.52 -5.45
CA GLY A 261 -16.60 9.83 -4.27
C GLY A 261 -15.84 10.69 -3.26
N LEU A 262 -14.55 10.40 -3.03
CA LEU A 262 -13.71 11.20 -2.15
C LEU A 262 -13.46 12.61 -2.68
N GLU A 263 -13.24 12.77 -3.99
CA GLU A 263 -13.11 14.08 -4.62
C GLU A 263 -14.40 14.90 -4.53
N ALA A 264 -15.54 14.28 -4.79
CA ALA A 264 -16.84 14.91 -4.66
C ALA A 264 -17.08 15.40 -3.21
N SER A 265 -16.87 14.53 -2.23
CA SER A 265 -16.99 14.87 -0.80
C SER A 265 -16.02 15.98 -0.37
N ARG A 266 -14.79 15.98 -0.89
CA ARG A 266 -13.81 17.04 -0.63
C ARG A 266 -14.27 18.39 -1.20
N LYS A 267 -14.78 18.40 -2.45
CA LYS A 267 -15.30 19.62 -3.10
C LYS A 267 -16.50 20.17 -2.34
N GLU A 268 -17.38 19.30 -1.87
CA GLU A 268 -18.53 19.67 -1.06
C GLU A 268 -18.11 20.23 0.30
N GLY A 269 -17.21 19.56 1.01
CA GLY A 269 -16.67 20.03 2.29
C GLY A 269 -15.97 21.40 2.20
N ILE A 270 -15.24 21.67 1.10
CA ILE A 270 -14.64 23.00 0.85
C ILE A 270 -15.72 24.06 0.67
N LYS A 271 -16.77 23.77 -0.12
CA LYS A 271 -17.90 24.69 -0.32
C LYS A 271 -18.64 24.96 0.99
N GLU A 272 -18.88 23.92 1.78
CA GLU A 272 -19.56 24.04 3.07
C GLU A 272 -18.69 24.80 4.08
N GLY A 273 -17.39 24.52 4.14
CA GLY A 273 -16.45 25.26 4.97
C GLY A 273 -16.42 26.75 4.63
N ALA A 274 -16.32 27.10 3.36
CA ALA A 274 -16.37 28.49 2.89
C ALA A 274 -17.70 29.17 3.23
N ARG A 275 -18.82 28.44 3.10
CA ARG A 275 -20.16 28.96 3.47
C ARG A 275 -20.27 29.20 4.98
N ASN A 276 -19.75 28.29 5.80
CA ASN A 276 -19.76 28.43 7.26
C ASN A 276 -18.83 29.57 7.74
N GLU A 277 -17.67 29.74 7.09
CA GLU A 277 -16.76 30.85 7.37
C GLU A 277 -17.44 32.21 7.05
N LYS A 278 -18.09 32.33 5.89
CA LYS A 278 -18.88 33.52 5.54
C LYS A 278 -19.98 33.77 6.58
N ARG A 279 -20.74 32.76 6.99
CA ARG A 279 -21.76 32.87 8.03
C ARG A 279 -21.19 33.38 9.37
N ASN A 280 -20.06 32.83 9.79
CA ASN A 280 -19.40 33.25 11.05
C ASN A 280 -18.88 34.69 10.95
N THR A 281 -18.37 35.09 9.79
CA THR A 281 -17.94 36.46 9.53
C THR A 281 -19.11 37.43 9.57
N ILE A 282 -20.23 37.09 8.93
CA ILE A 282 -21.48 37.87 8.96
C ILE A 282 -21.95 38.07 10.41
N LYS A 283 -22.01 36.99 11.21
CA LYS A 283 -22.41 37.06 12.63
C LYS A 283 -21.49 37.97 13.44
N ARG A 284 -20.20 37.90 13.21
CA ARG A 284 -19.17 38.71 13.87
C ARG A 284 -19.34 40.21 13.55
N LEU A 285 -19.51 40.55 12.26
CA LEU A 285 -19.70 41.90 11.79
C LEU A 285 -21.04 42.49 12.29
N ALA A 286 -22.10 41.69 12.33
CA ALA A 286 -23.38 42.10 12.92
C ALA A 286 -23.27 42.37 14.43
N GLY A 287 -22.50 41.54 15.15
CA GLY A 287 -22.21 41.77 16.57
C GLY A 287 -21.40 43.04 16.86
N MET A 288 -20.65 43.52 15.85
CA MET A 288 -19.92 44.79 15.91
C MET A 288 -20.82 46.04 15.58
N GLY A 289 -22.10 45.82 15.28
CA GLY A 289 -23.06 46.88 15.00
C GLY A 289 -23.08 47.41 13.57
N LEU A 290 -22.44 46.73 12.61
CA LEU A 290 -22.47 47.10 11.18
C LEU A 290 -23.88 46.89 10.59
N SER A 291 -24.30 47.80 9.70
CA SER A 291 -25.55 47.65 8.95
C SER A 291 -25.47 46.51 7.90
N GLU A 292 -26.63 45.99 7.49
CA GLU A 292 -26.72 44.93 6.47
C GLU A 292 -25.96 45.30 5.16
N ILE A 293 -26.03 46.56 4.75
CA ILE A 293 -25.36 47.08 3.57
C ILE A 293 -23.81 47.00 3.73
N GLN A 294 -23.34 47.43 4.91
CA GLN A 294 -21.90 47.39 5.22
C GLN A 294 -21.38 45.97 5.34
N ILE A 295 -22.19 45.06 5.93
CA ILE A 295 -21.82 43.64 6.03
C ILE A 295 -21.79 42.99 4.63
N ALA A 296 -22.80 43.24 3.80
CA ALA A 296 -22.88 42.71 2.44
C ALA A 296 -21.65 43.14 1.61
N GLN A 297 -21.24 44.41 1.68
CA GLN A 297 -20.04 44.90 1.03
C GLN A 297 -18.76 44.26 1.57
N ALA A 298 -18.67 44.06 2.89
CA ALA A 298 -17.48 43.47 3.52
C ALA A 298 -17.24 41.98 3.19
N VAL A 299 -18.33 41.24 2.84
CA VAL A 299 -18.24 39.81 2.49
C VAL A 299 -18.48 39.52 1.01
N ASP A 300 -18.53 40.55 0.17
CA ASP A 300 -18.72 40.46 -1.28
C ASP A 300 -20.02 39.71 -1.66
N LEU A 301 -21.13 40.17 -1.09
CA LEU A 301 -22.48 39.63 -1.30
C LEU A 301 -23.47 40.75 -1.57
N THR A 302 -24.57 40.46 -2.23
CA THR A 302 -25.76 41.31 -2.25
C THR A 302 -26.51 41.20 -0.91
N VAL A 303 -27.32 42.19 -0.59
CA VAL A 303 -28.14 42.17 0.65
C VAL A 303 -29.12 41.00 0.65
N GLU A 304 -29.62 40.59 -0.53
CA GLU A 304 -30.47 39.41 -0.69
C GLU A 304 -29.71 38.11 -0.35
N GLU A 305 -28.52 37.94 -0.90
CA GLU A 305 -27.65 36.78 -0.60
C GLU A 305 -27.25 36.72 0.87
N LEU A 306 -26.95 37.86 1.48
CA LEU A 306 -26.67 37.98 2.92
C LEU A 306 -27.84 37.46 3.75
N ARG A 307 -29.09 37.80 3.40
CA ARG A 307 -30.30 37.36 4.12
C ARG A 307 -30.53 35.85 3.97
N GLN A 308 -30.18 35.27 2.82
CA GLN A 308 -30.27 33.80 2.60
C GLN A 308 -29.19 33.02 3.35
N LEU A 309 -28.09 33.66 3.68
CA LEU A 309 -26.97 33.04 4.39
C LEU A 309 -27.04 33.14 5.94
N ARG A 310 -27.88 34.03 6.44
CA ARG A 310 -28.15 34.17 7.89
C ARG A 310 -28.97 32.99 8.42
#